data_ec523e28ec812c99bd949626feff715a
#
_entry.id   ec523e28ec812c99bd949626feff715a
#
_cell.length_a   1.000
_cell.length_b   1.000
_cell.length_c   1.000
_cell.angle_alpha   90.00
_cell.angle_beta   90.00
_cell.angle_gamma   90.00
#
_symmetry.space_group_name_H-M   'P 1'
#
loop_
_entity.id
_entity.type
_entity.pdbx_description
1 polymer ?
#
loop_
_entity_poly.entity_id
_entity_poly.type
_entity_poly.pdbx_seq_one_letter_code
_entity_poly.pdbx_strand_id
1 'polypeptide(L)'
;KKNFGKLEVLKDISVDVQEGEVVVLLGPSGSGKSTLLRCLNQLETATSGKIIIDGHDVTDKHTDINKVRENIGMVFQHFNLFNNKTVLQNVMMAPEYLQCRDLKKAKRANRRIQFKNVFRGKDKKEALVPITTTKEQIKKEVRENALKLLTRIGLEDKADVYPSTLSGGQKQRVAIIRSLAMNPDVILFDEPTSALDPEMVGEVLELMKELAQEGMTMVVVTHEMGFAREVASRVLFMDDGQIKEEAGPQEFFEHPKDARLKEFLSKIL
;
A
#
# COMPACT_ATOMS: atom_id res chain seq x y z
N LYS A 1 -3.30 -16.94 -10.93
CA LYS A 1 -2.24 -17.21 -11.93
C LYS A 1 -1.87 -15.94 -12.69
N LYS A 2 -0.61 -15.80 -13.07
CA LYS A 2 -0.13 -14.70 -13.92
C LYS A 2 0.88 -15.21 -14.94
N ASN A 3 0.61 -14.93 -16.21
CA ASN A 3 1.49 -15.27 -17.33
C ASN A 3 1.91 -13.99 -18.07
N PHE A 4 3.16 -13.95 -18.51
CA PHE A 4 3.67 -12.97 -19.47
C PHE A 4 3.98 -13.71 -20.79
N GLY A 5 3.04 -13.64 -21.72
CA GLY A 5 3.10 -14.45 -22.93
C GLY A 5 3.10 -15.96 -22.58
N LYS A 6 4.18 -16.66 -22.92
CA LYS A 6 4.35 -18.10 -22.62
C LYS A 6 4.97 -18.37 -21.24
N LEU A 7 5.49 -17.36 -20.57
CA LEU A 7 6.13 -17.51 -19.26
C LEU A 7 5.06 -17.46 -18.15
N GLU A 8 4.87 -18.56 -17.43
CA GLU A 8 4.02 -18.65 -16.25
C GLU A 8 4.82 -18.19 -15.01
N VAL A 9 4.50 -17.00 -14.49
CA VAL A 9 5.21 -16.39 -13.37
C VAL A 9 4.53 -16.68 -12.04
N LEU A 10 3.19 -16.72 -12.00
CA LEU A 10 2.43 -17.12 -10.81
C LEU A 10 1.59 -18.35 -11.14
N LYS A 11 1.86 -19.46 -10.42
CA LYS A 11 1.30 -20.77 -10.66
C LYS A 11 0.36 -21.16 -9.50
N ASP A 12 -0.94 -20.87 -9.67
CA ASP A 12 -2.00 -21.33 -8.75
C ASP A 12 -1.79 -20.93 -7.29
N ILE A 13 -1.57 -19.64 -7.05
CA ILE A 13 -1.42 -19.09 -5.72
C ILE A 13 -2.82 -18.83 -5.14
N SER A 14 -3.06 -19.35 -3.94
CA SER A 14 -4.22 -19.01 -3.10
C SER A 14 -3.72 -18.65 -1.72
N VAL A 15 -4.02 -17.44 -1.28
CA VAL A 15 -3.65 -16.91 0.03
C VAL A 15 -4.71 -15.92 0.48
N ASP A 16 -4.99 -15.90 1.75
CA ASP A 16 -5.81 -14.90 2.43
C ASP A 16 -4.95 -14.07 3.37
N VAL A 17 -5.36 -12.85 3.66
CA VAL A 17 -4.72 -11.95 4.63
C VAL A 17 -5.81 -11.37 5.51
N GLN A 18 -5.65 -11.51 6.83
CA GLN A 18 -6.60 -10.99 7.78
C GLN A 18 -6.29 -9.54 8.15
N GLU A 19 -7.31 -8.80 8.61
CA GLU A 19 -7.12 -7.45 9.12
C GLU A 19 -6.13 -7.44 10.31
N GLY A 20 -5.19 -6.51 10.29
CA GLY A 20 -4.12 -6.41 11.28
C GLY A 20 -2.99 -7.44 11.12
N GLU A 21 -3.06 -8.32 10.13
CA GLU A 21 -2.02 -9.33 9.88
C GLU A 21 -0.82 -8.73 9.13
N VAL A 22 0.38 -9.13 9.53
CA VAL A 22 1.62 -8.86 8.80
C VAL A 22 2.08 -10.13 8.10
N VAL A 23 1.83 -10.21 6.79
CA VAL A 23 2.28 -11.33 5.94
C VAL A 23 3.57 -10.96 5.25
N VAL A 24 4.63 -11.75 5.49
CA VAL A 24 5.94 -11.55 4.85
C VAL A 24 6.15 -12.61 3.77
N LEU A 25 6.51 -12.17 2.56
CA LEU A 25 6.87 -13.02 1.42
C LEU A 25 8.40 -13.09 1.28
N LEU A 26 8.97 -14.27 1.45
CA LEU A 26 10.37 -14.58 1.25
C LEU A 26 10.57 -15.50 0.04
N GLY A 27 11.77 -15.50 -0.51
CA GLY A 27 12.14 -16.41 -1.61
C GLY A 27 13.18 -15.81 -2.53
N PRO A 28 13.77 -16.62 -3.44
CA PRO A 28 14.82 -16.17 -4.35
C PRO A 28 14.32 -15.09 -5.31
N SER A 29 15.28 -14.34 -5.90
CA SER A 29 14.98 -13.37 -6.95
C SER A 29 14.33 -14.08 -8.14
N GLY A 30 13.32 -13.44 -8.75
CA GLY A 30 12.59 -14.02 -9.88
C GLY A 30 11.49 -15.02 -9.49
N SER A 31 11.26 -15.35 -8.22
CA SER A 31 10.22 -16.30 -7.80
C SER A 31 8.78 -15.78 -7.97
N GLY A 32 8.60 -14.48 -8.31
CA GLY A 32 7.29 -13.88 -8.60
C GLY A 32 6.71 -13.00 -7.49
N LYS A 33 7.41 -12.77 -6.36
CA LYS A 33 6.94 -11.99 -5.19
C LYS A 33 6.40 -10.61 -5.56
N SER A 34 7.21 -9.79 -6.22
CA SER A 34 6.79 -8.44 -6.67
C SER A 34 5.66 -8.49 -7.70
N THR A 35 5.61 -9.55 -8.52
CA THR A 35 4.49 -9.76 -9.46
C THR A 35 3.20 -10.04 -8.71
N LEU A 36 3.25 -10.85 -7.65
CA LEU A 36 2.10 -11.13 -6.79
C LEU A 36 1.59 -9.83 -6.15
N LEU A 37 2.47 -9.05 -5.50
CA LEU A 37 2.12 -7.74 -4.93
C LEU A 37 1.47 -6.80 -5.96
N ARG A 38 2.04 -6.71 -7.15
CA ARG A 38 1.49 -5.88 -8.23
C ARG A 38 0.15 -6.38 -8.75
N CYS A 39 -0.12 -7.69 -8.68
CA CYS A 39 -1.44 -8.23 -8.97
C CYS A 39 -2.46 -7.83 -7.90
N LEU A 40 -2.10 -7.81 -6.61
CA LEU A 40 -3.00 -7.37 -5.54
C LEU A 40 -3.47 -5.92 -5.76
N ASN A 41 -2.59 -5.04 -6.18
CA ASN A 41 -2.94 -3.64 -6.49
C ASN A 41 -3.37 -3.43 -7.96
N GLN A 42 -3.58 -4.51 -8.73
CA GLN A 42 -3.94 -4.45 -10.16
C GLN A 42 -3.00 -3.57 -11.01
N LEU A 43 -1.74 -3.36 -10.60
CA LEU A 43 -0.68 -2.82 -11.46
C LEU A 43 -0.31 -3.84 -12.53
N GLU A 44 -0.48 -5.14 -12.19
CA GLU A 44 -0.44 -6.27 -13.11
C GLU A 44 -1.77 -7.01 -13.06
N THR A 45 -2.40 -7.22 -14.20
CA THR A 45 -3.65 -7.97 -14.28
C THR A 45 -3.38 -9.46 -14.16
N ALA A 46 -4.05 -10.16 -13.25
CA ALA A 46 -3.99 -11.61 -13.16
C ALA A 46 -4.50 -12.24 -14.47
N THR A 47 -3.86 -13.34 -14.92
CA THR A 47 -4.29 -14.06 -16.13
C THR A 47 -5.55 -14.88 -15.87
N SER A 48 -5.65 -15.45 -14.68
CA SER A 48 -6.83 -16.18 -14.20
C SER A 48 -6.88 -16.22 -12.68
N GLY A 49 -8.03 -16.56 -12.13
CA GLY A 49 -8.31 -16.56 -10.70
C GLY A 49 -9.00 -15.27 -10.28
N LYS A 50 -9.20 -15.11 -8.98
CA LYS A 50 -9.84 -13.95 -8.37
C LYS A 50 -8.95 -13.32 -7.33
N ILE A 51 -9.04 -12.01 -7.18
CA ILE A 51 -8.41 -11.25 -6.11
C ILE A 51 -9.52 -10.44 -5.46
N ILE A 52 -9.77 -10.70 -4.18
CA ILE A 52 -10.81 -10.03 -3.40
C ILE A 52 -10.14 -9.17 -2.36
N ILE A 53 -10.46 -7.89 -2.31
CA ILE A 53 -9.94 -6.93 -1.34
C ILE A 53 -11.13 -6.20 -0.76
N ASP A 54 -11.28 -6.26 0.56
CA ASP A 54 -12.41 -5.68 1.29
C ASP A 54 -13.78 -6.06 0.66
N GLY A 55 -13.95 -7.34 0.34
CA GLY A 55 -15.16 -7.87 -0.29
C GLY A 55 -15.34 -7.52 -1.78
N HIS A 56 -14.45 -6.74 -2.37
CA HIS A 56 -14.49 -6.34 -3.77
C HIS A 56 -13.60 -7.24 -4.64
N ASP A 57 -14.20 -7.91 -5.65
CA ASP A 57 -13.44 -8.64 -6.66
C ASP A 57 -12.77 -7.64 -7.62
N VAL A 58 -11.46 -7.41 -7.41
CA VAL A 58 -10.68 -6.46 -8.24
C VAL A 58 -10.36 -7.01 -9.62
N THR A 59 -10.64 -8.28 -9.89
CA THR A 59 -10.49 -8.90 -11.21
C THR A 59 -11.75 -8.76 -12.07
N ASP A 60 -12.88 -8.35 -11.49
CA ASP A 60 -14.09 -8.05 -12.23
C ASP A 60 -13.97 -6.72 -12.98
N LYS A 61 -14.30 -6.74 -14.27
CA LYS A 61 -14.26 -5.56 -15.16
C LYS A 61 -15.21 -4.44 -14.74
N HIS A 62 -16.22 -4.74 -13.93
CA HIS A 62 -17.19 -3.77 -13.43
C HIS A 62 -16.74 -3.10 -12.13
N THR A 63 -15.70 -3.62 -11.48
CA THR A 63 -15.14 -3.01 -10.27
C THR A 63 -14.38 -1.72 -10.60
N ASP A 64 -14.71 -0.64 -9.93
CA ASP A 64 -13.94 0.61 -10.02
C ASP A 64 -12.63 0.46 -9.25
N ILE A 65 -11.61 -0.04 -9.96
CA ILE A 65 -10.28 -0.30 -9.38
C ILE A 65 -9.66 0.97 -8.75
N ASN A 66 -9.99 2.16 -9.22
CA ASN A 66 -9.46 3.37 -8.64
C ASN A 66 -9.98 3.59 -7.22
N LYS A 67 -11.25 3.23 -6.95
CA LYS A 67 -11.80 3.27 -5.59
C LYS A 67 -11.14 2.25 -4.67
N VAL A 68 -10.89 1.03 -5.15
CA VAL A 68 -10.21 0.01 -4.36
C VAL A 68 -8.79 0.46 -4.02
N ARG A 69 -8.06 1.02 -4.99
CA ARG A 69 -6.70 1.56 -4.78
C ARG A 69 -6.64 2.74 -3.80
N GLU A 70 -7.74 3.45 -3.56
CA GLU A 70 -7.78 4.51 -2.55
C GLU A 70 -7.50 3.96 -1.15
N ASN A 71 -7.85 2.69 -0.91
CA ASN A 71 -7.70 1.99 0.37
C ASN A 71 -6.45 1.07 0.41
N ILE A 72 -5.64 1.05 -0.63
CA ILE A 72 -4.42 0.24 -0.70
C ILE A 72 -3.20 1.15 -0.79
N GLY A 73 -2.39 1.16 0.24
CA GLY A 73 -1.06 1.78 0.20
C GLY A 73 -0.09 0.89 -0.58
N MET A 74 0.84 1.50 -1.33
CA MET A 74 1.94 0.76 -1.95
C MET A 74 3.24 1.53 -1.83
N VAL A 75 4.25 0.84 -1.28
CA VAL A 75 5.62 1.32 -1.12
C VAL A 75 6.52 0.46 -2.00
N PHE A 76 7.24 1.10 -2.90
CA PHE A 76 8.09 0.45 -3.89
C PHE A 76 9.54 0.43 -3.43
N GLN A 77 10.33 -0.43 -4.06
CA GLN A 77 11.77 -0.49 -3.94
C GLN A 77 12.44 0.87 -4.26
N HIS A 78 12.02 1.51 -5.33
CA HIS A 78 12.38 2.90 -5.64
C HIS A 78 11.30 3.81 -5.07
N PHE A 79 11.69 4.84 -4.38
CA PHE A 79 10.85 5.75 -3.58
C PHE A 79 9.65 6.33 -4.34
N ASN A 80 9.76 6.49 -5.66
CA ASN A 80 8.73 7.01 -6.56
C ASN A 80 8.14 8.35 -6.10
N LEU A 81 8.96 9.22 -5.50
CA LEU A 81 8.57 10.57 -5.13
C LEU A 81 8.54 11.47 -6.37
N PHE A 82 7.61 12.41 -6.39
CA PHE A 82 7.54 13.43 -7.43
C PHE A 82 8.65 14.47 -7.21
N ASN A 83 9.68 14.44 -8.04
CA ASN A 83 10.85 15.30 -7.92
C ASN A 83 10.54 16.80 -8.11
N ASN A 84 9.43 17.12 -8.78
CA ASN A 84 8.94 18.49 -9.01
C ASN A 84 7.98 18.98 -7.92
N LYS A 85 7.85 18.24 -6.82
CA LYS A 85 7.03 18.55 -5.65
C LYS A 85 7.90 18.56 -4.40
N THR A 86 7.57 19.42 -3.45
CA THR A 86 8.22 19.38 -2.13
C THR A 86 7.81 18.09 -1.38
N VAL A 87 8.52 17.78 -0.31
CA VAL A 87 8.20 16.66 0.57
C VAL A 87 6.75 16.72 1.05
N LEU A 88 6.35 17.86 1.59
CA LEU A 88 4.97 18.09 2.03
C LEU A 88 3.95 17.92 0.89
N GLN A 89 4.24 18.46 -0.28
CA GLN A 89 3.36 18.30 -1.44
C GLN A 89 3.24 16.86 -1.92
N ASN A 90 4.30 16.04 -1.80
CA ASN A 90 4.24 14.62 -2.09
C ASN A 90 3.24 13.89 -1.17
N VAL A 91 3.24 14.20 0.12
CA VAL A 91 2.33 13.59 1.10
C VAL A 91 0.89 14.09 0.92
N MET A 92 0.71 15.38 0.67
CA MET A 92 -0.61 16.01 0.52
C MET A 92 -1.37 15.64 -0.75
N MET A 93 -0.65 15.31 -1.85
CA MET A 93 -1.20 15.32 -3.21
C MET A 93 -2.41 14.40 -3.39
N ALA A 94 -2.32 13.16 -2.94
CA ALA A 94 -3.38 12.17 -3.13
C ALA A 94 -4.61 12.49 -2.25
N PRO A 95 -4.50 12.69 -0.93
CA PRO A 95 -5.64 13.02 -0.09
C PRO A 95 -6.32 14.35 -0.49
N GLU A 96 -5.55 15.39 -0.86
CA GLU A 96 -6.13 16.65 -1.34
C GLU A 96 -6.92 16.43 -2.62
N TYR A 97 -6.35 15.68 -3.58
CA TYR A 97 -7.01 15.39 -4.85
C TYR A 97 -8.34 14.67 -4.64
N LEU A 98 -8.36 13.61 -3.83
CA LEU A 98 -9.55 12.79 -3.63
C LEU A 98 -10.66 13.56 -2.91
N GLN A 99 -10.35 14.22 -1.80
CA GLN A 99 -11.34 15.00 -1.06
C GLN A 99 -11.90 16.17 -1.90
N CYS A 100 -11.04 16.86 -2.68
CA CYS A 100 -11.49 17.89 -3.60
C CYS A 100 -12.34 17.33 -4.76
N ARG A 101 -12.04 16.11 -5.26
CA ARG A 101 -12.84 15.40 -6.26
C ARG A 101 -14.23 15.10 -5.73
N ASP A 102 -14.32 14.60 -4.49
CA ASP A 102 -15.59 14.21 -3.88
C ASP A 102 -16.43 15.44 -3.54
N LEU A 103 -15.84 16.52 -3.07
CA LEU A 103 -16.50 17.81 -2.94
C LEU A 103 -17.09 18.31 -4.28
N LYS A 104 -16.34 18.19 -5.38
CA LYS A 104 -16.81 18.55 -6.72
C LYS A 104 -17.97 17.65 -7.17
N LYS A 105 -17.91 16.33 -6.89
CA LYS A 105 -19.02 15.40 -7.19
C LYS A 105 -20.28 15.78 -6.42
N ALA A 106 -20.18 16.03 -5.11
CA ALA A 106 -21.30 16.46 -4.27
C ALA A 106 -21.93 17.78 -4.78
N LYS A 107 -21.12 18.79 -5.10
CA LYS A 107 -21.61 20.05 -5.67
C LYS A 107 -22.33 19.86 -7.02
N ARG A 108 -21.83 18.96 -7.89
CA ARG A 108 -22.49 18.63 -9.17
C ARG A 108 -23.82 17.89 -8.95
N ALA A 109 -23.84 16.94 -8.01
CA ALA A 109 -25.07 16.21 -7.64
C ALA A 109 -26.14 17.19 -7.13
N ASN A 110 -25.77 18.11 -6.23
CA ASN A 110 -26.69 19.12 -5.71
C ASN A 110 -27.26 20.04 -6.79
N ARG A 111 -26.45 20.48 -7.75
CA ARG A 111 -26.95 21.26 -8.89
C ARG A 111 -27.99 20.48 -9.70
N ARG A 112 -27.76 19.18 -9.95
CA ARG A 112 -28.73 18.32 -10.67
C ARG A 112 -30.00 18.10 -9.87
N ILE A 113 -29.91 17.87 -8.56
CA ILE A 113 -31.06 17.72 -7.66
C ILE A 113 -31.86 19.02 -7.62
N GLN A 114 -31.19 20.17 -7.46
CA GLN A 114 -31.86 21.48 -7.47
C GLN A 114 -32.62 21.71 -8.78
N PHE A 115 -31.99 21.44 -9.93
CA PHE A 115 -32.65 21.58 -11.24
C PHE A 115 -33.89 20.67 -11.35
N LYS A 116 -33.78 19.40 -10.94
CA LYS A 116 -34.93 18.46 -10.93
C LYS A 116 -36.05 18.91 -9.97
N ASN A 117 -35.66 19.44 -8.83
CA ASN A 117 -36.62 19.90 -7.81
C ASN A 117 -37.45 21.14 -8.24
N VAL A 118 -36.97 21.90 -9.23
CA VAL A 118 -37.75 23.00 -9.82
C VAL A 118 -39.05 22.51 -10.46
N PHE A 119 -39.02 21.32 -11.06
CA PHE A 119 -40.14 20.71 -11.78
C PHE A 119 -40.96 19.72 -10.94
N ARG A 120 -40.58 19.50 -9.66
CA ARG A 120 -41.24 18.54 -8.76
C ARG A 120 -42.16 19.24 -7.75
N GLY A 121 -43.33 18.63 -7.45
CA GLY A 121 -44.17 19.06 -6.35
C GLY A 121 -43.48 18.99 -4.99
N LYS A 122 -43.97 19.74 -3.99
CA LYS A 122 -43.33 19.89 -2.67
C LYS A 122 -42.98 18.55 -2.01
N ASP A 123 -43.84 17.55 -2.11
CA ASP A 123 -43.71 16.25 -1.44
C ASP A 123 -42.78 15.26 -2.19
N LYS A 124 -42.31 15.62 -3.38
CA LYS A 124 -41.44 14.78 -4.22
C LYS A 124 -40.00 15.32 -4.42
N LYS A 125 -39.61 16.33 -3.64
CA LYS A 125 -38.27 16.91 -3.73
C LYS A 125 -37.24 15.99 -3.14
N GLU A 126 -36.15 15.77 -3.89
CA GLU A 126 -34.96 15.06 -3.40
C GLU A 126 -34.16 15.93 -2.43
N ALA A 127 -33.67 15.34 -1.34
CA ALA A 127 -32.77 16.00 -0.41
C ALA A 127 -31.41 16.28 -1.07
N LEU A 128 -30.79 17.39 -0.72
CA LEU A 128 -29.44 17.71 -1.15
C LEU A 128 -28.41 16.84 -0.41
N VAL A 129 -27.32 16.49 -1.08
CA VAL A 129 -26.14 15.88 -0.45
C VAL A 129 -25.54 16.92 0.52
N PRO A 130 -25.35 16.59 1.80
CA PRO A 130 -24.75 17.52 2.75
C PRO A 130 -23.31 17.87 2.33
N ILE A 131 -22.99 19.16 2.28
CA ILE A 131 -21.63 19.67 2.03
C ILE A 131 -21.22 20.43 3.27
N THR A 132 -20.33 19.83 4.07
CA THR A 132 -19.87 20.38 5.35
C THR A 132 -18.50 21.04 5.28
N THR A 133 -17.83 20.97 4.11
CA THR A 133 -16.46 21.45 3.97
C THR A 133 -16.26 22.32 2.72
N THR A 134 -15.22 23.15 2.75
CA THR A 134 -14.75 23.95 1.61
C THR A 134 -13.42 23.42 1.10
N LYS A 135 -13.00 23.88 -0.09
CA LYS A 135 -11.69 23.50 -0.65
C LYS A 135 -10.54 24.00 0.24
N GLU A 136 -10.69 25.16 0.82
CA GLU A 136 -9.71 25.77 1.74
C GLU A 136 -9.57 24.97 3.03
N GLN A 137 -10.69 24.51 3.59
CA GLN A 137 -10.72 23.64 4.77
C GLN A 137 -10.04 22.29 4.46
N ILE A 138 -10.38 21.66 3.33
CA ILE A 138 -9.73 20.41 2.89
C ILE A 138 -8.21 20.59 2.83
N LYS A 139 -7.73 21.65 2.18
CA LYS A 139 -6.29 21.92 2.08
C LYS A 139 -5.63 22.09 3.45
N LYS A 140 -6.29 22.79 4.36
CA LYS A 140 -5.80 23.02 5.71
C LYS A 140 -5.69 21.70 6.48
N GLU A 141 -6.76 20.90 6.51
CA GLU A 141 -6.80 19.61 7.21
C GLU A 141 -5.78 18.61 6.66
N VAL A 142 -5.69 18.51 5.32
CA VAL A 142 -4.69 17.64 4.67
C VAL A 142 -3.27 18.09 4.98
N ARG A 143 -3.00 19.41 5.01
CA ARG A 143 -1.69 19.95 5.37
C ARG A 143 -1.34 19.63 6.82
N GLU A 144 -2.26 19.84 7.75
CA GLU A 144 -2.05 19.53 9.17
C GLU A 144 -1.76 18.05 9.39
N ASN A 145 -2.51 17.16 8.72
CA ASN A 145 -2.26 15.73 8.79
C ASN A 145 -0.91 15.34 8.18
N ALA A 146 -0.55 15.90 7.02
CA ALA A 146 0.74 15.66 6.39
C ALA A 146 1.92 16.12 7.26
N LEU A 147 1.79 17.26 7.95
CA LEU A 147 2.81 17.74 8.89
C LEU A 147 2.93 16.80 10.09
N LYS A 148 1.84 16.31 10.67
CA LYS A 148 1.88 15.31 11.76
C LYS A 148 2.63 14.03 11.32
N LEU A 149 2.38 13.55 10.10
CA LEU A 149 3.10 12.40 9.56
C LEU A 149 4.60 12.70 9.35
N LEU A 150 4.94 13.90 8.92
CA LEU A 150 6.35 14.33 8.80
C LEU A 150 7.04 14.43 10.16
N THR A 151 6.36 14.98 11.17
CA THR A 151 6.86 15.01 12.55
C THR A 151 7.10 13.60 13.08
N ARG A 152 6.18 12.66 12.83
CA ARG A 152 6.33 11.24 13.22
C ARG A 152 7.62 10.62 12.73
N ILE A 153 8.07 10.95 11.53
CA ILE A 153 9.32 10.41 10.95
C ILE A 153 10.53 11.35 11.13
N GLY A 154 10.41 12.41 11.94
CA GLY A 154 11.48 13.35 12.22
C GLY A 154 11.92 14.20 11.01
N LEU A 155 11.01 14.49 10.06
CA LEU A 155 11.30 15.24 8.84
C LEU A 155 10.42 16.49 8.68
N GLU A 156 9.92 17.06 9.76
CA GLU A 156 9.11 18.27 9.71
C GLU A 156 9.89 19.47 9.14
N ASP A 157 11.16 19.60 9.51
CA ASP A 157 12.08 20.63 9.00
C ASP A 157 12.36 20.51 7.49
N LYS A 158 12.05 19.35 6.90
CA LYS A 158 12.22 19.05 5.47
C LYS A 158 10.92 19.19 4.67
N ALA A 159 9.85 19.71 5.26
CA ALA A 159 8.54 19.81 4.60
C ALA A 159 8.59 20.54 3.24
N ASP A 160 9.33 21.64 3.17
CA ASP A 160 9.37 22.53 2.00
C ASP A 160 10.57 22.28 1.07
N VAL A 161 11.41 21.26 1.33
CA VAL A 161 12.50 20.88 0.42
C VAL A 161 12.05 19.88 -0.64
N TYR A 162 12.84 19.73 -1.69
CA TYR A 162 12.59 18.77 -2.76
C TYR A 162 13.24 17.40 -2.46
N PRO A 163 12.67 16.28 -2.98
CA PRO A 163 13.22 14.94 -2.73
C PRO A 163 14.69 14.77 -3.10
N SER A 164 15.22 15.53 -4.04
CA SER A 164 16.62 15.47 -4.45
C SER A 164 17.62 15.76 -3.33
N THR A 165 17.19 16.48 -2.29
CA THR A 165 18.04 16.86 -1.14
C THR A 165 17.99 15.85 0.01
N LEU A 166 17.12 14.82 -0.09
CA LEU A 166 16.94 13.82 0.95
C LEU A 166 17.88 12.62 0.73
N SER A 167 18.29 11.97 1.83
CA SER A 167 18.95 10.67 1.79
C SER A 167 17.99 9.57 1.31
N GLY A 168 18.52 8.38 0.98
CA GLY A 168 17.70 7.22 0.58
C GLY A 168 16.66 6.84 1.63
N GLY A 169 17.11 6.68 2.90
CA GLY A 169 16.23 6.35 4.02
C GLY A 169 15.15 7.41 4.27
N GLN A 170 15.50 8.70 4.17
CA GLN A 170 14.53 9.79 4.28
C GLN A 170 13.48 9.72 3.15
N LYS A 171 13.90 9.49 1.90
CA LYS A 171 12.99 9.32 0.77
C LYS A 171 12.03 8.15 0.99
N GLN A 172 12.53 7.03 1.52
CA GLN A 172 11.71 5.85 1.76
C GLN A 172 10.70 6.09 2.88
N ARG A 173 11.12 6.72 3.99
CA ARG A 173 10.19 7.10 5.06
C ARG A 173 9.09 8.06 4.55
N VAL A 174 9.45 9.03 3.70
CA VAL A 174 8.46 9.90 3.03
C VAL A 174 7.52 9.08 2.11
N ALA A 175 8.01 8.08 1.38
CA ALA A 175 7.16 7.21 0.56
C ALA A 175 6.18 6.39 1.41
N ILE A 176 6.59 5.92 2.59
CA ILE A 176 5.73 5.22 3.54
C ILE A 176 4.62 6.15 4.06
N ILE A 177 4.97 7.33 4.60
CA ILE A 177 3.94 8.25 5.13
C ILE A 177 3.04 8.82 4.04
N ARG A 178 3.51 8.94 2.80
CA ARG A 178 2.67 9.28 1.66
C ARG A 178 1.55 8.24 1.45
N SER A 179 1.87 6.96 1.63
CA SER A 179 0.87 5.89 1.58
C SER A 179 -0.07 5.96 2.78
N LEU A 180 0.45 6.20 3.98
CA LEU A 180 -0.32 6.38 5.21
C LEU A 180 -1.28 7.59 5.16
N ALA A 181 -0.91 8.65 4.46
CA ALA A 181 -1.73 9.85 4.34
C ALA A 181 -3.10 9.61 3.70
N MET A 182 -3.24 8.48 3.03
CA MET A 182 -4.51 8.01 2.44
C MET A 182 -5.40 7.25 3.43
N ASN A 183 -4.89 6.96 4.63
CA ASN A 183 -5.54 6.09 5.62
C ASN A 183 -5.95 4.73 5.01
N PRO A 184 -5.00 3.97 4.46
CA PRO A 184 -5.29 2.72 3.77
C PRO A 184 -5.64 1.59 4.73
N ASP A 185 -6.44 0.62 4.26
CA ASP A 185 -6.77 -0.59 5.00
C ASP A 185 -5.62 -1.61 4.98
N VAL A 186 -4.79 -1.57 3.94
CA VAL A 186 -3.61 -2.43 3.78
C VAL A 186 -2.47 -1.68 3.09
N ILE A 187 -1.23 -1.97 3.51
CA ILE A 187 -0.03 -1.46 2.83
C ILE A 187 0.78 -2.63 2.26
N LEU A 188 1.09 -2.52 0.96
CA LEU A 188 1.92 -3.45 0.23
C LEU A 188 3.35 -2.88 0.14
N PHE A 189 4.35 -3.63 0.60
CA PHE A 189 5.75 -3.24 0.56
C PHE A 189 6.52 -4.13 -0.42
N ASP A 190 7.04 -3.55 -1.51
CA ASP A 190 7.84 -4.25 -2.52
C ASP A 190 9.32 -3.93 -2.30
N GLU A 191 10.01 -4.74 -1.50
CA GLU A 191 11.43 -4.62 -1.14
C GLU A 191 11.83 -3.20 -0.67
N PRO A 192 11.23 -2.67 0.41
CA PRO A 192 11.34 -1.27 0.80
C PRO A 192 12.76 -0.84 1.21
N THR A 193 13.66 -1.77 1.48
CA THR A 193 15.04 -1.49 1.94
C THR A 193 16.11 -1.77 0.88
N SER A 194 15.79 -2.47 -0.21
CA SER A 194 16.79 -2.98 -1.16
C SER A 194 17.54 -1.89 -1.96
N ALA A 195 17.01 -0.66 -2.02
CA ALA A 195 17.66 0.49 -2.65
C ALA A 195 18.36 1.43 -1.65
N LEU A 196 18.55 0.97 -0.40
CA LEU A 196 19.13 1.76 0.68
C LEU A 196 20.53 1.31 1.04
N ASP A 197 21.35 2.25 1.49
CA ASP A 197 22.60 1.93 2.17
C ASP A 197 22.30 1.24 3.52
N PRO A 198 23.15 0.27 3.97
CA PRO A 198 22.91 -0.48 5.20
C PRO A 198 22.64 0.37 6.44
N GLU A 199 23.30 1.53 6.53
CA GLU A 199 23.13 2.47 7.65
C GLU A 199 21.72 3.05 7.75
N MET A 200 20.98 3.07 6.64
CA MET A 200 19.63 3.67 6.55
C MET A 200 18.49 2.66 6.67
N VAL A 201 18.81 1.37 6.60
CA VAL A 201 17.81 0.28 6.64
C VAL A 201 17.07 0.26 7.98
N GLY A 202 17.80 0.43 9.09
CA GLY A 202 17.25 0.37 10.44
C GLY A 202 16.08 1.33 10.67
N GLU A 203 16.21 2.59 10.24
CA GLU A 203 15.18 3.62 10.42
C GLU A 203 13.87 3.29 9.66
N VAL A 204 13.99 2.64 8.49
CA VAL A 204 12.82 2.23 7.70
C VAL A 204 12.14 1.02 8.32
N LEU A 205 12.93 0.03 8.77
CA LEU A 205 12.39 -1.15 9.43
C LEU A 205 11.71 -0.80 10.76
N GLU A 206 12.26 0.15 11.52
CA GLU A 206 11.65 0.60 12.77
C GLU A 206 10.28 1.25 12.53
N LEU A 207 10.17 2.13 11.54
CA LEU A 207 8.88 2.68 11.15
C LEU A 207 7.87 1.58 10.74
N MET A 208 8.33 0.55 10.01
CA MET A 208 7.46 -0.57 9.64
C MET A 208 7.03 -1.41 10.85
N LYS A 209 7.90 -1.58 11.86
CA LYS A 209 7.57 -2.24 13.14
C LYS A 209 6.52 -1.46 13.92
N GLU A 210 6.66 -0.14 14.00
CA GLU A 210 5.65 0.72 14.64
C GLU A 210 4.28 0.54 13.98
N LEU A 211 4.22 0.52 12.64
CA LEU A 211 2.97 0.31 11.92
C LEU A 211 2.34 -1.06 12.20
N ALA A 212 3.16 -2.11 12.30
CA ALA A 212 2.69 -3.44 12.69
C ALA A 212 2.10 -3.45 14.10
N GLN A 213 2.76 -2.81 15.06
CA GLN A 213 2.29 -2.67 16.44
C GLN A 213 0.97 -1.88 16.56
N GLU A 214 0.75 -0.92 15.65
CA GLU A 214 -0.50 -0.17 15.54
C GLU A 214 -1.64 -0.99 14.89
N GLY A 215 -1.38 -2.23 14.47
CA GLY A 215 -2.38 -3.11 13.86
C GLY A 215 -2.58 -2.87 12.36
N MET A 216 -1.63 -2.22 11.67
CA MET A 216 -1.72 -2.03 10.22
C MET A 216 -1.60 -3.37 9.50
N THR A 217 -2.55 -3.67 8.63
CA THR A 217 -2.46 -4.83 7.72
C THR A 217 -1.34 -4.61 6.70
N MET A 218 -0.40 -5.53 6.62
CA MET A 218 0.75 -5.38 5.72
C MET A 218 1.04 -6.67 4.95
N VAL A 219 1.38 -6.52 3.67
CA VAL A 219 1.98 -7.60 2.86
C VAL A 219 3.35 -7.11 2.42
N VAL A 220 4.39 -7.78 2.87
CA VAL A 220 5.78 -7.30 2.77
C VAL A 220 6.64 -8.29 1.99
N VAL A 221 7.17 -7.88 0.85
CA VAL A 221 8.28 -8.56 0.18
C VAL A 221 9.57 -7.96 0.72
N THR A 222 10.44 -8.78 1.30
CA THR A 222 11.70 -8.30 1.87
C THR A 222 12.77 -9.39 1.84
N HIS A 223 14.02 -8.99 2.03
CA HIS A 223 15.17 -9.87 2.31
C HIS A 223 15.65 -9.71 3.76
N GLU A 224 14.98 -8.90 4.56
CA GLU A 224 15.33 -8.63 5.97
C GLU A 224 14.79 -9.73 6.88
N MET A 225 15.59 -10.77 7.11
CA MET A 225 15.17 -11.95 7.91
C MET A 225 14.88 -11.59 9.37
N GLY A 226 15.64 -10.63 9.94
CA GLY A 226 15.41 -10.12 11.29
C GLY A 226 14.03 -9.49 11.44
N PHE A 227 13.64 -8.66 10.49
CA PHE A 227 12.31 -8.06 10.45
C PHE A 227 11.21 -9.13 10.33
N ALA A 228 11.38 -10.09 9.40
CA ALA A 228 10.42 -11.17 9.23
C ALA A 228 10.23 -12.01 10.51
N ARG A 229 11.32 -12.31 11.23
CA ARG A 229 11.26 -13.06 12.52
C ARG A 229 10.52 -12.29 13.61
N GLU A 230 10.72 -10.98 13.69
CA GLU A 230 10.24 -10.16 14.79
C GLU A 230 8.79 -9.70 14.61
N VAL A 231 8.41 -9.39 13.37
CA VAL A 231 7.18 -8.63 13.10
C VAL A 231 6.12 -9.44 12.36
N ALA A 232 6.52 -10.46 11.60
CA ALA A 232 5.55 -11.22 10.81
C ALA A 232 4.54 -11.97 11.69
N SER A 233 3.27 -11.90 11.35
CA SER A 233 2.26 -12.84 11.86
C SER A 233 2.41 -14.19 11.15
N ARG A 234 2.75 -14.14 9.86
CA ARG A 234 2.88 -15.31 9.00
C ARG A 234 3.93 -15.04 7.90
N VAL A 235 4.71 -16.07 7.57
CA VAL A 235 5.75 -16.01 6.54
C VAL A 235 5.42 -17.01 5.44
N LEU A 236 5.48 -16.55 4.20
CA LEU A 236 5.27 -17.35 2.99
C LEU A 236 6.59 -17.50 2.25
N PHE A 237 7.00 -18.72 1.96
CA PHE A 237 8.13 -19.00 1.08
C PHE A 237 7.65 -19.22 -0.35
N MET A 238 8.12 -18.36 -1.24
CA MET A 238 7.74 -18.40 -2.64
C MET A 238 8.94 -18.81 -3.51
N ASP A 239 8.79 -19.90 -4.27
CA ASP A 239 9.77 -20.35 -5.24
C ASP A 239 9.10 -20.86 -6.52
N ASP A 240 9.68 -20.58 -7.67
CA ASP A 240 9.18 -20.96 -8.99
C ASP A 240 7.67 -20.64 -9.20
N GLY A 241 7.25 -19.46 -8.76
CA GLY A 241 5.87 -18.99 -8.92
C GLY A 241 4.81 -19.67 -8.05
N GLN A 242 5.22 -20.43 -7.01
CA GLN A 242 4.36 -21.14 -6.07
C GLN A 242 4.72 -20.80 -4.63
N ILE A 243 3.73 -20.84 -3.74
CA ILE A 243 3.98 -20.86 -2.29
C ILE A 243 4.35 -22.30 -1.94
N LYS A 244 5.58 -22.51 -1.47
CA LYS A 244 6.12 -23.82 -1.09
C LYS A 244 5.91 -24.14 0.38
N GLU A 245 5.96 -23.12 1.21
CA GLU A 245 5.72 -23.25 2.65
C GLU A 245 5.11 -21.98 3.21
N GLU A 246 4.25 -22.16 4.20
CA GLU A 246 3.58 -21.11 4.94
C GLU A 246 3.54 -21.51 6.41
N ALA A 247 4.06 -20.65 7.28
CA ALA A 247 4.10 -20.92 8.72
C ALA A 247 4.23 -19.63 9.54
N GLY A 248 4.00 -19.70 10.83
CA GLY A 248 4.40 -18.66 11.77
C GLY A 248 5.93 -18.50 11.79
N PRO A 249 6.45 -17.31 12.18
CA PRO A 249 7.90 -17.03 12.08
C PRO A 249 8.77 -18.06 12.79
N GLN A 250 8.41 -18.45 14.00
CA GLN A 250 9.21 -19.43 14.75
C GLN A 250 9.33 -20.76 14.01
N GLU A 251 8.20 -21.35 13.59
CA GLU A 251 8.20 -22.63 12.85
C GLU A 251 8.94 -22.50 11.53
N PHE A 252 8.71 -21.41 10.81
CA PHE A 252 9.31 -21.14 9.51
C PHE A 252 10.84 -21.12 9.55
N PHE A 253 11.44 -20.45 10.53
CA PHE A 253 12.89 -20.27 10.62
C PHE A 253 13.60 -21.36 11.40
N GLU A 254 12.96 -21.99 12.39
CA GLU A 254 13.60 -23.00 13.25
C GLU A 254 13.32 -24.42 12.77
N HIS A 255 12.15 -24.65 12.18
CA HIS A 255 11.69 -25.98 11.77
C HIS A 255 11.14 -26.01 10.34
N PRO A 256 11.87 -25.48 9.34
CA PRO A 256 11.42 -25.49 7.95
C PRO A 256 11.17 -26.92 7.46
N LYS A 257 10.06 -27.12 6.73
CA LYS A 257 9.67 -28.46 6.21
C LYS A 257 10.13 -28.65 4.78
N ASP A 258 9.90 -27.63 3.92
CA ASP A 258 10.24 -27.68 2.50
C ASP A 258 11.74 -27.72 2.27
N ALA A 259 12.21 -28.59 1.37
CA ALA A 259 13.64 -28.78 1.10
C ALA A 259 14.29 -27.53 0.46
N ARG A 260 13.54 -26.82 -0.40
CA ARG A 260 14.03 -25.59 -1.03
C ARG A 260 14.10 -24.44 -0.03
N LEU A 261 13.15 -24.37 0.93
CA LEU A 261 13.24 -23.41 2.02
C LEU A 261 14.46 -23.68 2.89
N LYS A 262 14.77 -24.94 3.25
CA LYS A 262 15.98 -25.31 4.01
C LYS A 262 17.23 -24.84 3.28
N GLU A 263 17.33 -25.14 1.97
CA GLU A 263 18.45 -24.71 1.15
C GLU A 263 18.54 -23.18 1.08
N PHE A 264 17.42 -22.47 0.94
CA PHE A 264 17.39 -21.02 0.88
C PHE A 264 17.87 -20.40 2.19
N LEU A 265 17.36 -20.86 3.34
CA LEU A 265 17.74 -20.35 4.66
C LEU A 265 19.21 -20.63 4.96
N SER A 266 19.74 -21.81 4.61
CA SER A 266 21.16 -22.15 4.85
C SER A 266 22.18 -21.28 4.07
N LYS A 267 21.73 -20.54 3.05
CA LYS A 267 22.57 -19.62 2.28
C LYS A 267 22.53 -18.19 2.82
N ILE A 268 21.54 -17.85 3.65
CA ILE A 268 21.29 -16.49 4.09
C ILE A 268 21.55 -16.32 5.59
N LEU A 269 21.29 -17.36 6.37
CA LEU A 269 21.56 -17.43 7.82
C LEU A 269 22.89 -18.11 8.08
#